data_008e80ac64bdd0b375b81473f9d131ed
#
_entry.id   008e80ac64bdd0b375b81473f9d131ed
#
_cell.length_a   1.000
_cell.length_b   1.000
_cell.length_c   1.000
_cell.angle_alpha   90.00
_cell.angle_beta   90.00
_cell.angle_gamma   90.00
#
_symmetry.space_group_name_H-M   'P 1'
#
loop_
_entity.id
_entity.type
_entity.pdbx_description
1 polymer ?
#
loop_
_entity_poly.entity_id
_entity_poly.type
_entity_poly.pdbx_seq_one_letter_code
_entity_poly.pdbx_strand_id
1 'polypeptide(L)'
;MSVMSPASAAPDDVQDQSEDIVCDRRVTVNGTETQYVEAGAGPPLLLLHGHEQSAASWRWVIPALARTHRVLALSLPGHGDTAPLVGGHSAGSDLTPFVAAFLDTLAVEQPLNLVGHSAGGAIALRLALAAPQRIRTLTLVDSAGLGPEVHPLLALDTLPMIGELAIMISRMPGGDLGRTSMSTAMLFAQPWRAPAEFLTEHHALGRRPGQLEASTAMARALFGPAGQRQILLDRLPTLTTPTLVIWGGCDYVLPAHQAQAAVNLLPSGRLSVFPDCGHLPHVEQPDRFTAVLGDWLTERHDQSHSPGAGSTMASLDRRTA
;
A
#
# COMPACT_ATOMS: atom_id res chain seq x y z
N MET A 1 -33.40 -64.45 18.41
CA MET A 1 -32.89 -63.89 17.13
C MET A 1 -33.32 -62.42 17.09
N SER A 2 -32.39 -61.51 17.47
CA SER A 2 -32.66 -60.10 17.52
C SER A 2 -31.81 -59.44 16.41
N VAL A 3 -32.46 -58.83 15.45
CA VAL A 3 -31.80 -58.19 14.28
C VAL A 3 -31.42 -56.77 14.66
N MET A 4 -30.14 -56.51 14.73
CA MET A 4 -29.60 -55.13 14.89
C MET A 4 -29.69 -54.40 13.55
N SER A 5 -30.33 -53.22 13.58
CA SER A 5 -30.37 -52.25 12.49
C SER A 5 -29.04 -51.50 12.43
N PRO A 6 -28.47 -51.18 11.26
CA PRO A 6 -27.25 -50.42 11.17
C PRO A 6 -27.54 -48.92 11.37
N ALA A 7 -26.69 -48.27 12.15
CA ALA A 7 -26.70 -46.83 12.37
C ALA A 7 -26.39 -46.09 11.07
N SER A 8 -27.19 -45.06 10.81
CA SER A 8 -27.01 -44.06 9.76
C SER A 8 -25.74 -43.23 10.05
N ALA A 9 -24.78 -43.30 9.15
CA ALA A 9 -23.63 -42.38 9.15
C ALA A 9 -24.12 -40.99 8.75
N ALA A 10 -23.76 -39.98 9.56
CA ALA A 10 -23.91 -38.57 9.20
C ALA A 10 -23.00 -38.23 8.01
N PRO A 11 -23.42 -37.32 7.13
CA PRO A 11 -22.55 -36.89 6.06
C PRO A 11 -21.35 -36.11 6.67
N ASP A 12 -20.14 -36.49 6.24
CA ASP A 12 -18.90 -35.79 6.53
C ASP A 12 -19.03 -34.33 6.09
N ASP A 13 -18.85 -33.43 7.03
CA ASP A 13 -18.56 -32.02 6.76
C ASP A 13 -17.27 -31.95 5.93
N VAL A 14 -17.43 -31.86 4.62
CA VAL A 14 -16.37 -31.43 3.71
C VAL A 14 -16.14 -29.93 4.02
N GLN A 15 -15.30 -29.65 5.01
CA GLN A 15 -14.70 -28.35 5.15
C GLN A 15 -13.94 -28.08 3.85
N ASP A 16 -14.47 -27.15 3.06
CA ASP A 16 -13.80 -26.56 1.90
C ASP A 16 -12.52 -25.88 2.39
N GLN A 17 -11.44 -26.66 2.47
CA GLN A 17 -10.07 -26.16 2.68
C GLN A 17 -9.51 -25.71 1.32
N SER A 18 -10.11 -24.67 0.74
CA SER A 18 -9.35 -23.79 -0.14
C SER A 18 -8.41 -22.99 0.78
N GLU A 19 -7.29 -23.60 1.19
CA GLU A 19 -6.16 -22.87 1.76
C GLU A 19 -5.86 -21.73 0.80
N ASP A 20 -5.97 -20.48 1.27
CA ASP A 20 -5.64 -19.26 0.54
C ASP A 20 -4.15 -19.33 0.16
N ILE A 21 -3.86 -19.94 -1.00
CA ILE A 21 -2.49 -20.15 -1.47
C ILE A 21 -1.93 -18.79 -1.84
N VAL A 22 -1.05 -18.28 -0.98
CA VAL A 22 -0.25 -17.08 -1.27
C VAL A 22 0.83 -17.48 -2.28
N CYS A 23 0.70 -16.99 -3.52
CA CYS A 23 1.60 -17.32 -4.61
C CYS A 23 2.55 -16.18 -4.91
N ASP A 24 3.86 -16.46 -4.93
CA ASP A 24 4.84 -15.59 -5.56
C ASP A 24 4.76 -15.77 -7.09
N ARG A 25 4.55 -14.68 -7.82
CA ARG A 25 4.30 -14.66 -9.25
C ARG A 25 5.30 -13.76 -9.97
N ARG A 26 5.51 -14.03 -11.24
CA ARG A 26 6.33 -13.21 -12.13
C ARG A 26 5.61 -12.93 -13.43
N VAL A 27 5.78 -11.71 -13.94
CA VAL A 27 5.23 -11.27 -15.24
C VAL A 27 6.17 -10.24 -15.85
N THR A 28 6.22 -10.16 -17.17
CA THR A 28 7.00 -9.13 -17.86
C THR A 28 6.12 -7.92 -18.16
N VAL A 29 6.45 -6.76 -17.57
CA VAL A 29 5.75 -5.49 -17.79
C VAL A 29 6.66 -4.54 -18.55
N ASN A 30 6.30 -4.19 -19.79
CA ASN A 30 7.10 -3.33 -20.66
C ASN A 30 8.59 -3.74 -20.73
N GLY A 31 8.85 -5.05 -20.79
CA GLY A 31 10.19 -5.63 -20.85
C GLY A 31 10.89 -5.77 -19.47
N THR A 32 10.25 -5.35 -18.38
CA THR A 32 10.78 -5.48 -17.01
C THR A 32 10.23 -6.73 -16.36
N GLU A 33 11.09 -7.66 -15.93
CA GLU A 33 10.71 -8.83 -15.12
C GLU A 33 10.21 -8.34 -13.75
N THR A 34 8.94 -8.61 -13.47
CA THR A 34 8.20 -8.02 -12.36
C THR A 34 7.67 -9.12 -11.44
N GLN A 35 8.05 -9.05 -10.17
CA GLN A 35 7.56 -9.92 -9.11
C GLN A 35 6.36 -9.29 -8.42
N TYR A 36 5.36 -10.12 -8.13
CA TYR A 36 4.22 -9.76 -7.29
C TYR A 36 3.72 -10.97 -6.51
N VAL A 37 3.03 -10.70 -5.41
CA VAL A 37 2.35 -11.73 -4.63
C VAL A 37 0.87 -11.69 -5.00
N GLU A 38 0.29 -12.87 -5.27
CA GLU A 38 -1.14 -13.04 -5.56
C GLU A 38 -1.76 -14.00 -4.56
N ALA A 39 -2.93 -13.63 -4.02
CA ALA A 39 -3.68 -14.46 -3.08
C ALA A 39 -5.18 -14.19 -3.17
N GLY A 40 -5.99 -15.20 -2.90
CA GLY A 40 -7.44 -15.11 -2.84
C GLY A 40 -8.13 -14.94 -4.20
N ALA A 41 -9.44 -14.72 -4.14
CA ALA A 41 -10.31 -14.48 -5.29
C ALA A 41 -11.35 -13.40 -4.97
N GLY A 42 -12.00 -12.83 -6.00
CA GLY A 42 -13.00 -11.78 -5.85
C GLY A 42 -12.59 -10.43 -6.43
N PRO A 43 -13.13 -9.30 -5.92
CA PRO A 43 -12.77 -7.98 -6.41
C PRO A 43 -11.27 -7.70 -6.28
N PRO A 44 -10.63 -7.12 -7.32
CA PRO A 44 -9.18 -6.88 -7.28
C PRO A 44 -8.79 -5.83 -6.25
N LEU A 45 -7.71 -6.11 -5.51
CA LEU A 45 -7.10 -5.25 -4.51
C LEU A 45 -5.59 -5.17 -4.77
N LEU A 46 -5.11 -4.00 -5.22
CA LEU A 46 -3.68 -3.77 -5.45
C LEU A 46 -3.04 -3.09 -4.24
N LEU A 47 -1.90 -3.63 -3.78
CA LEU A 47 -1.10 -3.12 -2.68
C LEU A 47 0.27 -2.64 -3.21
N LEU A 48 0.60 -1.37 -2.96
CA LEU A 48 1.86 -0.73 -3.34
C LEU A 48 2.68 -0.38 -2.10
N HIS A 49 3.89 -0.93 -2.01
CA HIS A 49 4.79 -0.75 -0.87
C HIS A 49 5.51 0.61 -0.88
N GLY A 50 6.14 0.95 0.24
CA GLY A 50 6.93 2.16 0.43
C GLY A 50 8.42 2.01 0.08
N HIS A 51 9.18 3.04 0.44
CA HIS A 51 10.63 3.10 0.30
C HIS A 51 11.32 1.94 1.05
N GLU A 52 12.39 1.40 0.49
CA GLU A 52 13.16 0.24 1.02
C GLU A 52 12.35 -1.04 1.30
N GLN A 53 11.18 -1.20 0.71
CA GLN A 53 10.30 -2.35 0.90
C GLN A 53 10.13 -3.17 -0.38
N SER A 54 9.25 -4.16 -0.34
CA SER A 54 8.80 -5.00 -1.45
C SER A 54 7.35 -5.45 -1.23
N ALA A 55 6.80 -6.26 -2.13
CA ALA A 55 5.50 -6.90 -1.96
C ALA A 55 5.37 -7.64 -0.62
N ALA A 56 6.46 -8.19 -0.10
CA ALA A 56 6.47 -8.96 1.13
C ALA A 56 6.17 -8.13 2.39
N SER A 57 6.27 -6.77 2.33
CA SER A 57 5.85 -5.91 3.44
C SER A 57 4.37 -6.02 3.81
N TRP A 58 3.56 -6.58 2.90
CA TRP A 58 2.13 -6.79 3.08
C TRP A 58 1.76 -8.17 3.65
N ARG A 59 2.75 -9.04 3.93
CA ARG A 59 2.54 -10.44 4.34
C ARG A 59 1.62 -10.62 5.55
N TRP A 60 1.63 -9.66 6.49
CA TRP A 60 0.84 -9.74 7.73
C TRP A 60 -0.66 -9.50 7.48
N VAL A 61 -1.02 -8.86 6.37
CA VAL A 61 -2.41 -8.49 6.06
C VAL A 61 -2.99 -9.25 4.86
N ILE A 62 -2.15 -9.80 3.98
CA ILE A 62 -2.58 -10.56 2.80
C ILE A 62 -3.52 -11.71 3.16
N PRO A 63 -3.24 -12.58 4.17
CA PRO A 63 -4.13 -13.73 4.45
C PRO A 63 -5.55 -13.32 4.84
N ALA A 64 -5.70 -12.22 5.58
CA ALA A 64 -7.02 -11.73 5.97
C ALA A 64 -7.77 -11.09 4.78
N LEU A 65 -7.07 -10.31 3.96
CA LEU A 65 -7.64 -9.63 2.79
C LEU A 65 -7.99 -10.61 1.66
N ALA A 66 -7.21 -11.67 1.50
CA ALA A 66 -7.42 -12.71 0.49
C ALA A 66 -8.70 -13.51 0.67
N ARG A 67 -9.28 -13.51 1.87
CA ARG A 67 -10.58 -14.17 2.12
C ARG A 67 -11.75 -13.58 1.34
N THR A 68 -11.62 -12.33 0.90
CA THR A 68 -12.72 -11.61 0.22
C THR A 68 -12.28 -10.91 -1.06
N HIS A 69 -10.97 -10.82 -1.33
CA HIS A 69 -10.43 -10.09 -2.48
C HIS A 69 -9.36 -10.91 -3.20
N ARG A 70 -9.23 -10.68 -4.51
CA ARG A 70 -8.03 -11.05 -5.26
C ARG A 70 -6.95 -10.01 -4.95
N VAL A 71 -6.06 -10.32 -4.02
CA VAL A 71 -4.98 -9.45 -3.58
C VAL A 71 -3.80 -9.56 -4.52
N LEU A 72 -3.30 -8.42 -4.98
CA LEU A 72 -2.11 -8.28 -5.81
C LEU A 72 -1.15 -7.34 -5.07
N ALA A 73 -0.05 -7.84 -4.49
CA ALA A 73 0.98 -7.00 -3.89
C ALA A 73 2.17 -6.92 -4.84
N LEU A 74 2.42 -5.72 -5.38
CA LEU A 74 3.44 -5.48 -6.40
C LEU A 74 4.76 -5.10 -5.76
N SER A 75 5.87 -5.74 -6.16
CA SER A 75 7.22 -5.20 -5.95
C SER A 75 7.54 -4.20 -7.07
N LEU A 76 7.74 -2.94 -6.68
CA LEU A 76 8.04 -1.85 -7.61
C LEU A 76 9.41 -2.05 -8.30
N PRO A 77 9.65 -1.48 -9.49
CA PRO A 77 10.91 -1.64 -10.22
C PRO A 77 12.15 -1.35 -9.38
N GLY A 78 13.10 -2.28 -9.39
CA GLY A 78 14.33 -2.23 -8.61
C GLY A 78 14.17 -2.64 -7.13
N HIS A 79 12.97 -3.09 -6.72
CA HIS A 79 12.68 -3.53 -5.36
C HIS A 79 12.28 -5.01 -5.32
N GLY A 80 12.63 -5.69 -4.23
CA GLY A 80 12.39 -7.13 -4.10
C GLY A 80 13.07 -7.91 -5.23
N ASP A 81 12.30 -8.74 -5.93
CA ASP A 81 12.76 -9.51 -7.10
C ASP A 81 12.31 -8.88 -8.44
N THR A 82 11.80 -7.65 -8.42
CA THR A 82 11.50 -6.92 -9.65
C THR A 82 12.76 -6.26 -10.21
N ALA A 83 13.04 -6.50 -11.48
CA ALA A 83 14.16 -5.89 -12.17
C ALA A 83 14.05 -4.35 -12.21
N PRO A 84 15.16 -3.61 -12.34
CA PRO A 84 15.12 -2.20 -12.68
C PRO A 84 14.42 -1.95 -14.00
N LEU A 85 13.84 -0.75 -14.20
CA LEU A 85 13.19 -0.38 -15.45
C LEU A 85 14.16 -0.49 -16.64
N VAL A 86 13.68 -1.08 -17.74
CA VAL A 86 14.42 -1.14 -19.01
C VAL A 86 14.56 0.26 -19.59
N GLY A 87 15.73 0.57 -20.16
CA GLY A 87 16.00 1.86 -20.83
C GLY A 87 16.62 2.92 -19.96
N GLY A 88 17.13 2.56 -18.76
CA GLY A 88 17.90 3.48 -17.90
C GLY A 88 17.03 4.52 -17.16
N HIS A 89 15.71 4.39 -17.23
CA HIS A 89 14.82 5.16 -16.36
C HIS A 89 15.04 4.67 -14.94
N SER A 90 15.54 5.56 -14.09
CA SER A 90 15.73 5.25 -12.67
C SER A 90 14.40 5.05 -11.97
N ALA A 91 14.41 4.34 -10.83
CA ALA A 91 13.25 4.30 -9.91
C ALA A 91 12.84 5.70 -9.41
N GLY A 92 13.60 6.76 -9.77
CA GLY A 92 13.27 8.16 -9.60
C GLY A 92 12.30 8.72 -10.65
N SER A 93 11.91 7.92 -11.68
CA SER A 93 10.83 8.29 -12.60
C SER A 93 9.47 8.15 -11.93
N ASP A 94 8.46 8.83 -12.47
CA ASP A 94 7.07 8.56 -12.08
C ASP A 94 6.71 7.11 -12.43
N LEU A 95 6.49 6.27 -11.42
CA LEU A 95 6.15 4.85 -11.57
C LEU A 95 4.65 4.63 -11.86
N THR A 96 3.84 5.68 -11.90
CA THR A 96 2.40 5.58 -12.20
C THR A 96 2.11 4.87 -13.53
N PRO A 97 2.82 5.18 -14.65
CA PRO A 97 2.63 4.47 -15.91
C PRO A 97 3.01 2.99 -15.83
N PHE A 98 4.03 2.63 -15.02
CA PHE A 98 4.41 1.24 -14.83
C PHE A 98 3.34 0.45 -14.10
N VAL A 99 2.75 1.02 -13.04
CA VAL A 99 1.65 0.38 -12.30
C VAL A 99 0.41 0.22 -13.20
N ALA A 100 0.10 1.21 -14.03
CA ALA A 100 -0.97 1.08 -15.03
C ALA A 100 -0.72 -0.06 -16.01
N ALA A 101 0.51 -0.16 -16.56
CA ALA A 101 0.90 -1.23 -17.48
C ALA A 101 0.91 -2.62 -16.79
N PHE A 102 1.26 -2.71 -15.51
CA PHE A 102 1.15 -3.94 -14.73
C PHE A 102 -0.30 -4.43 -14.67
N LEU A 103 -1.26 -3.54 -14.37
CA LEU A 103 -2.68 -3.87 -14.35
C LEU A 103 -3.19 -4.31 -15.73
N ASP A 104 -2.74 -3.66 -16.80
CA ASP A 104 -3.09 -4.02 -18.19
C ASP A 104 -2.53 -5.39 -18.54
N THR A 105 -1.29 -5.69 -18.16
CA THR A 105 -0.64 -7.00 -18.40
C THR A 105 -1.37 -8.14 -17.68
N LEU A 106 -1.93 -7.89 -16.50
CA LEU A 106 -2.73 -8.86 -15.77
C LEU A 106 -4.22 -8.88 -16.16
N ALA A 107 -4.62 -8.12 -17.19
CA ALA A 107 -6.00 -7.96 -17.65
C ALA A 107 -6.98 -7.61 -16.52
N VAL A 108 -6.58 -6.69 -15.63
CA VAL A 108 -7.45 -6.16 -14.57
C VAL A 108 -8.34 -5.08 -15.18
N GLU A 109 -9.48 -5.50 -15.73
CA GLU A 109 -10.42 -4.61 -16.45
C GLU A 109 -11.42 -3.90 -15.53
N GLN A 110 -11.81 -4.56 -14.41
CA GLN A 110 -12.77 -3.96 -13.48
C GLN A 110 -12.10 -2.88 -12.61
N PRO A 111 -12.88 -1.89 -12.15
CA PRO A 111 -12.37 -0.94 -11.17
C PRO A 111 -11.87 -1.65 -9.91
N LEU A 112 -10.63 -1.39 -9.53
CA LEU A 112 -9.95 -2.06 -8.43
C LEU A 112 -9.92 -1.21 -7.16
N ASN A 113 -9.74 -1.88 -6.02
CA ASN A 113 -9.39 -1.23 -4.77
C ASN A 113 -7.86 -1.04 -4.75
N LEU A 114 -7.40 0.17 -4.45
CA LEU A 114 -5.97 0.53 -4.49
C LEU A 114 -5.50 0.98 -3.11
N VAL A 115 -4.47 0.34 -2.59
CA VAL A 115 -3.82 0.70 -1.33
C VAL A 115 -2.37 1.06 -1.61
N GLY A 116 -1.93 2.21 -1.14
CA GLY A 116 -0.54 2.63 -1.26
C GLY A 116 0.02 3.09 0.08
N HIS A 117 1.19 2.53 0.45
CA HIS A 117 1.94 2.91 1.64
C HIS A 117 3.07 3.86 1.29
N SER A 118 3.22 4.97 2.02
CA SER A 118 4.35 5.90 1.91
C SER A 118 4.60 6.34 0.45
N ALA A 119 5.74 6.02 -0.15
CA ALA A 119 6.05 6.27 -1.57
C ALA A 119 5.01 5.62 -2.51
N GLY A 120 4.57 4.39 -2.21
CA GLY A 120 3.48 3.72 -2.94
C GLY A 120 2.15 4.46 -2.84
N GLY A 121 1.92 5.19 -1.74
CA GLY A 121 0.75 6.07 -1.58
C GLY A 121 0.76 7.24 -2.54
N ALA A 122 1.90 7.88 -2.74
CA ALA A 122 2.05 8.94 -3.73
C ALA A 122 1.81 8.44 -5.17
N ILE A 123 2.27 7.22 -5.49
CA ILE A 123 2.01 6.57 -6.78
C ILE A 123 0.51 6.26 -6.93
N ALA A 124 -0.11 5.68 -5.89
CA ALA A 124 -1.53 5.35 -5.87
C ALA A 124 -2.42 6.58 -6.06
N LEU A 125 -2.10 7.68 -5.36
CA LEU A 125 -2.81 8.94 -5.49
C LEU A 125 -2.73 9.51 -6.92
N ARG A 126 -1.53 9.49 -7.54
CA ARG A 126 -1.38 9.93 -8.93
C ARG A 126 -2.17 9.06 -9.89
N LEU A 127 -2.17 7.75 -9.70
CA LEU A 127 -2.96 6.83 -10.54
C LEU A 127 -4.46 7.13 -10.41
N ALA A 128 -4.96 7.34 -9.19
CA ALA A 128 -6.36 7.67 -8.96
C ALA A 128 -6.76 9.04 -9.56
N LEU A 129 -5.85 10.03 -9.53
CA LEU A 129 -6.06 11.33 -10.19
C LEU A 129 -6.01 11.25 -11.72
N ALA A 130 -5.17 10.37 -12.27
CA ALA A 130 -5.00 10.22 -13.72
C ALA A 130 -6.07 9.32 -14.37
N ALA A 131 -6.56 8.31 -13.65
CA ALA A 131 -7.49 7.31 -14.16
C ALA A 131 -8.54 6.92 -13.10
N PRO A 132 -9.36 7.87 -12.62
CA PRO A 132 -10.32 7.63 -11.54
C PRO A 132 -11.32 6.51 -11.86
N GLN A 133 -11.65 6.32 -13.15
CA GLN A 133 -12.56 5.25 -13.61
C GLN A 133 -11.99 3.83 -13.38
N ARG A 134 -10.69 3.68 -13.22
CA ARG A 134 -10.04 2.40 -12.91
C ARG A 134 -10.01 2.08 -11.42
N ILE A 135 -10.26 3.07 -10.56
CA ILE A 135 -10.09 2.95 -9.11
C ILE A 135 -11.45 3.04 -8.42
N ARG A 136 -11.88 1.94 -7.82
CA ARG A 136 -13.12 1.86 -7.03
C ARG A 136 -12.99 2.60 -5.71
N THR A 137 -11.91 2.31 -4.98
CA THR A 137 -11.55 2.97 -3.72
C THR A 137 -10.04 3.19 -3.67
N LEU A 138 -9.63 4.27 -3.02
CA LEU A 138 -8.23 4.56 -2.71
C LEU A 138 -8.02 4.48 -1.20
N THR A 139 -6.94 3.81 -0.76
CA THR A 139 -6.49 3.86 0.63
C THR A 139 -5.04 4.34 0.66
N LEU A 140 -4.83 5.45 1.36
CA LEU A 140 -3.52 6.08 1.55
C LEU A 140 -3.03 5.75 2.97
N VAL A 141 -1.91 5.03 3.07
CA VAL A 141 -1.33 4.58 4.34
C VAL A 141 -0.02 5.34 4.56
N ASP A 142 0.03 6.21 5.55
CA ASP A 142 1.22 7.03 5.86
C ASP A 142 1.85 7.60 4.57
N SER A 143 1.02 8.20 3.72
CA SER A 143 1.32 8.45 2.31
C SER A 143 2.20 9.68 2.11
N ALA A 144 3.22 9.58 1.28
CA ALA A 144 3.89 10.75 0.72
C ALA A 144 2.95 11.54 -0.21
N GLY A 145 3.27 12.82 -0.41
CA GLY A 145 2.52 13.73 -1.28
C GLY A 145 1.41 14.54 -0.57
N LEU A 146 1.26 14.40 0.75
CA LEU A 146 0.19 15.02 1.53
C LEU A 146 0.65 16.13 2.47
N GLY A 147 1.89 16.57 2.36
CA GLY A 147 2.45 17.67 3.14
C GLY A 147 3.91 17.91 2.82
N PRO A 148 4.50 19.01 3.31
CA PRO A 148 5.88 19.34 2.99
C PRO A 148 6.92 18.60 3.84
N GLU A 149 6.58 18.20 5.06
CA GLU A 149 7.54 17.67 6.01
C GLU A 149 7.89 16.20 5.70
N VAL A 150 9.14 15.86 5.97
CA VAL A 150 9.68 14.50 5.96
C VAL A 150 10.81 14.42 6.99
N HIS A 151 11.07 13.23 7.52
CA HIS A 151 12.15 13.02 8.49
C HIS A 151 13.51 13.55 7.96
N PRO A 152 14.27 14.33 8.75
CA PRO A 152 15.50 14.98 8.28
C PRO A 152 16.56 14.01 7.74
N LEU A 153 16.69 12.80 8.31
CA LEU A 153 17.65 11.80 7.81
C LEU A 153 17.27 11.35 6.39
N LEU A 154 15.98 11.11 6.13
CA LEU A 154 15.52 10.74 4.79
C LEU A 154 15.75 11.89 3.79
N ALA A 155 15.56 13.14 4.21
CA ALA A 155 15.89 14.30 3.40
C ALA A 155 17.39 14.38 3.09
N LEU A 156 18.27 14.09 4.06
CA LEU A 156 19.73 14.06 3.89
C LEU A 156 20.17 12.98 2.90
N ASP A 157 19.58 11.78 2.94
CA ASP A 157 19.91 10.67 2.02
C ASP A 157 19.62 11.02 0.56
N THR A 158 18.80 12.05 0.31
CA THR A 158 18.54 12.52 -1.05
C THR A 158 19.67 13.38 -1.64
N LEU A 159 20.58 13.89 -0.79
CA LEU A 159 21.68 14.73 -1.25
C LEU A 159 22.67 13.91 -2.08
N PRO A 160 23.24 14.51 -3.15
CA PRO A 160 24.34 13.90 -3.88
C PRO A 160 25.48 13.56 -2.94
N MET A 161 26.12 12.43 -3.16
CA MET A 161 27.20 11.83 -2.36
C MET A 161 26.79 11.32 -0.97
N ILE A 162 25.76 11.87 -0.31
CA ILE A 162 25.32 11.40 1.03
C ILE A 162 24.64 10.05 0.90
N GLY A 163 23.67 9.89 0.01
CA GLY A 163 22.99 8.61 -0.23
C GLY A 163 23.96 7.52 -0.70
N GLU A 164 24.89 7.85 -1.61
CA GLU A 164 25.93 6.93 -2.07
C GLU A 164 26.88 6.52 -0.92
N LEU A 165 27.24 7.47 -0.05
CA LEU A 165 28.03 7.20 1.14
C LEU A 165 27.29 6.29 2.13
N ALA A 166 25.98 6.54 2.36
CA ALA A 166 25.16 5.70 3.22
C ALA A 166 25.08 4.25 2.68
N ILE A 167 24.91 4.09 1.37
CA ILE A 167 24.95 2.78 0.70
C ILE A 167 26.32 2.12 0.88
N MET A 168 27.42 2.86 0.68
CA MET A 168 28.78 2.34 0.87
C MET A 168 29.00 1.87 2.31
N ILE A 169 28.60 2.68 3.30
CA ILE A 169 28.71 2.33 4.72
C ILE A 169 27.88 1.08 5.03
N SER A 170 26.65 0.97 4.49
CA SER A 170 25.80 -0.18 4.72
C SER A 170 26.39 -1.50 4.18
N ARG A 171 27.32 -1.42 3.22
CA ARG A 171 28.03 -2.58 2.64
C ARG A 171 29.32 -2.96 3.40
N MET A 172 29.74 -2.14 4.35
CA MET A 172 30.85 -2.48 5.23
C MET A 172 30.45 -3.52 6.28
N PRO A 173 31.40 -4.27 6.88
CA PRO A 173 31.08 -5.22 7.95
C PRO A 173 30.28 -4.56 9.09
N GLY A 174 29.07 -5.08 9.35
CA GLY A 174 28.13 -4.55 10.35
C GLY A 174 27.34 -3.32 9.92
N GLY A 175 27.63 -2.70 8.78
CA GLY A 175 26.92 -1.52 8.28
C GLY A 175 25.46 -1.82 7.89
N ASP A 176 25.20 -3.02 7.37
CA ASP A 176 23.87 -3.51 7.06
C ASP A 176 22.99 -3.68 8.32
N LEU A 177 23.55 -4.13 9.43
CA LEU A 177 22.86 -4.17 10.72
C LEU A 177 22.58 -2.75 11.24
N GLY A 178 23.56 -1.83 11.12
CA GLY A 178 23.40 -0.43 11.48
C GLY A 178 22.26 0.23 10.69
N ARG A 179 22.20 0.02 9.36
CA ARG A 179 21.12 0.48 8.50
C ARG A 179 19.77 -0.08 8.97
N THR A 180 19.67 -1.41 9.15
CA THR A 180 18.43 -2.06 9.60
C THR A 180 17.95 -1.49 10.94
N SER A 181 18.86 -1.30 11.89
CA SER A 181 18.52 -0.71 13.20
C SER A 181 18.05 0.73 13.09
N MET A 182 18.70 1.53 12.27
CA MET A 182 18.31 2.94 12.01
C MET A 182 16.94 3.03 11.36
N SER A 183 16.70 2.26 10.29
CA SER A 183 15.40 2.23 9.62
C SER A 183 14.30 1.76 10.56
N THR A 184 14.55 0.72 11.37
CA THR A 184 13.58 0.23 12.36
C THR A 184 13.25 1.31 13.40
N ALA A 185 14.25 2.06 13.90
CA ALA A 185 14.05 3.14 14.85
C ALA A 185 13.20 4.30 14.27
N MET A 186 13.27 4.51 12.96
CA MET A 186 12.49 5.52 12.24
C MET A 186 11.07 5.07 11.94
N LEU A 187 10.90 3.79 11.56
CA LEU A 187 9.65 3.27 11.01
C LEU A 187 8.65 2.86 12.10
N PHE A 188 9.12 2.38 13.25
CA PHE A 188 8.25 1.85 14.32
C PHE A 188 8.06 2.82 15.46
N ALA A 189 6.84 2.93 15.99
CA ALA A 189 6.60 3.67 17.24
C ALA A 189 7.36 3.07 18.42
N GLN A 190 7.49 1.73 18.41
CA GLN A 190 8.21 0.96 19.41
C GLN A 190 9.19 -0.01 18.72
N PRO A 191 10.42 0.43 18.36
CA PRO A 191 11.36 -0.35 17.58
C PRO A 191 11.70 -1.74 18.14
N TRP A 192 11.67 -1.89 19.47
CA TRP A 192 11.92 -3.16 20.16
C TRP A 192 10.78 -4.18 20.01
N ARG A 193 9.64 -3.78 19.46
CA ARG A 193 8.50 -4.65 19.13
C ARG A 193 8.43 -5.01 17.65
N ALA A 194 9.39 -4.56 16.86
CA ALA A 194 9.43 -4.93 15.45
C ALA A 194 9.48 -6.46 15.28
N PRO A 195 8.63 -7.06 14.42
CA PRO A 195 8.64 -8.51 14.18
C PRO A 195 10.01 -8.97 13.71
N ALA A 196 10.47 -10.14 14.18
CA ALA A 196 11.76 -10.71 13.77
C ALA A 196 11.82 -10.98 12.26
N GLU A 197 10.69 -11.36 11.68
CA GLU A 197 10.51 -11.56 10.24
C GLU A 197 10.71 -10.27 9.45
N PHE A 198 10.19 -9.13 9.97
CA PHE A 198 10.43 -7.82 9.37
C PHE A 198 11.91 -7.47 9.39
N LEU A 199 12.57 -7.63 10.54
CA LEU A 199 14.00 -7.33 10.68
C LEU A 199 14.85 -8.17 9.71
N THR A 200 14.57 -9.48 9.64
CA THR A 200 15.27 -10.42 8.76
C THR A 200 15.09 -10.05 7.30
N GLU A 201 13.87 -9.74 6.89
CA GLU A 201 13.57 -9.38 5.52
C GLU A 201 14.15 -8.02 5.14
N HIS A 202 13.96 -7.00 5.96
CA HIS A 202 14.49 -5.65 5.70
C HIS A 202 16.02 -5.66 5.62
N HIS A 203 16.69 -6.47 6.47
CA HIS A 203 18.11 -6.72 6.38
C HIS A 203 18.48 -7.39 5.05
N ALA A 204 17.78 -8.45 4.67
CA ALA A 204 18.04 -9.19 3.43
C ALA A 204 17.81 -8.33 2.18
N LEU A 205 16.72 -7.52 2.16
CA LEU A 205 16.42 -6.58 1.07
C LEU A 205 17.58 -5.59 0.85
N GLY A 206 18.12 -4.98 1.91
CA GLY A 206 19.21 -4.03 1.80
C GLY A 206 20.51 -4.63 1.27
N ARG A 207 20.66 -5.95 1.29
CA ARG A 207 21.83 -6.69 0.72
C ARG A 207 21.62 -7.07 -0.75
N ARG A 208 20.42 -6.94 -1.28
CA ARG A 208 20.16 -7.25 -2.71
C ARG A 208 20.86 -6.21 -3.61
N PRO A 209 21.49 -6.64 -4.69
CA PRO A 209 22.11 -5.74 -5.66
C PRO A 209 21.05 -4.77 -6.25
N GLY A 210 21.34 -3.48 -6.26
CA GLY A 210 20.47 -2.47 -6.84
C GLY A 210 19.33 -1.98 -5.94
N GLN A 211 18.98 -2.71 -4.87
CA GLN A 211 17.85 -2.36 -3.98
C GLN A 211 18.02 -0.97 -3.34
N LEU A 212 19.16 -0.69 -2.75
CA LEU A 212 19.42 0.58 -2.08
C LEU A 212 19.54 1.74 -3.08
N GLU A 213 20.13 1.47 -4.24
CA GLU A 213 20.22 2.45 -5.34
C GLU A 213 18.82 2.81 -5.87
N ALA A 214 17.95 1.83 -6.07
CA ALA A 214 16.56 2.06 -6.49
C ALA A 214 15.79 2.84 -5.42
N SER A 215 15.96 2.48 -4.15
CA SER A 215 15.34 3.17 -3.03
C SER A 215 15.81 4.62 -2.91
N THR A 216 17.12 4.89 -3.03
CA THR A 216 17.67 6.24 -3.04
C THR A 216 17.15 7.06 -4.23
N ALA A 217 17.04 6.46 -5.41
CA ALA A 217 16.46 7.12 -6.58
C ALA A 217 14.98 7.48 -6.37
N MET A 218 14.20 6.56 -5.79
CA MET A 218 12.80 6.82 -5.39
C MET A 218 12.70 7.94 -4.35
N ALA A 219 13.54 7.92 -3.32
CA ALA A 219 13.59 8.97 -2.31
C ALA A 219 13.89 10.33 -2.94
N ARG A 220 14.87 10.42 -3.84
CA ARG A 220 15.24 11.66 -4.57
C ARG A 220 14.12 12.20 -5.46
N ALA A 221 13.25 11.34 -5.99
CA ALA A 221 12.09 11.78 -6.75
C ALA A 221 11.02 12.43 -5.88
N LEU A 222 10.82 11.91 -4.67
CA LEU A 222 9.75 12.31 -3.76
C LEU A 222 10.19 13.38 -2.75
N PHE A 223 11.46 13.35 -2.34
CA PHE A 223 11.99 14.17 -1.25
C PHE A 223 13.23 14.96 -1.68
N GLY A 224 13.58 15.95 -0.88
CA GLY A 224 14.79 16.73 -1.01
C GLY A 224 15.12 17.43 0.31
N PRO A 225 16.19 18.25 0.35
CA PRO A 225 16.61 18.94 1.56
C PRO A 225 15.55 19.85 2.19
N ALA A 226 14.62 20.35 1.37
CA ALA A 226 13.52 21.21 1.81
C ALA A 226 12.24 20.43 2.15
N GLY A 227 12.26 19.09 2.14
CA GLY A 227 11.09 18.24 2.41
C GLY A 227 10.56 17.53 1.17
N GLN A 228 9.25 17.28 1.13
CA GLN A 228 8.59 16.60 0.01
C GLN A 228 8.57 17.49 -1.23
N ARG A 229 8.93 16.91 -2.40
CA ARG A 229 9.01 17.65 -3.68
C ARG A 229 7.69 17.73 -4.41
N GLN A 230 6.84 16.74 -4.24
CA GLN A 230 5.61 16.57 -5.03
C GLN A 230 4.41 16.49 -4.07
N ILE A 231 3.96 17.69 -3.65
CA ILE A 231 2.78 17.82 -2.79
C ILE A 231 1.55 17.90 -3.69
N LEU A 232 0.54 17.05 -3.43
CA LEU A 232 -0.67 16.91 -4.24
C LEU A 232 -1.93 17.42 -3.54
N LEU A 233 -1.79 18.18 -2.45
CA LEU A 233 -2.92 18.70 -1.66
C LEU A 233 -3.90 19.54 -2.51
N ASP A 234 -3.38 20.35 -3.41
CA ASP A 234 -4.17 21.20 -4.32
C ASP A 234 -5.01 20.39 -5.32
N ARG A 235 -4.66 19.12 -5.54
CA ARG A 235 -5.38 18.22 -6.43
C ARG A 235 -6.47 17.42 -5.71
N LEU A 236 -6.42 17.27 -4.39
CA LEU A 236 -7.35 16.46 -3.61
C LEU A 236 -8.83 16.87 -3.77
N PRO A 237 -9.17 18.18 -3.88
CA PRO A 237 -10.55 18.58 -4.13
C PRO A 237 -11.15 18.07 -5.46
N THR A 238 -10.29 17.67 -6.42
CA THR A 238 -10.71 17.11 -7.72
C THR A 238 -10.82 15.59 -7.71
N LEU A 239 -10.38 14.92 -6.65
CA LEU A 239 -10.37 13.46 -6.55
C LEU A 239 -11.78 12.94 -6.24
N THR A 240 -12.42 12.35 -7.24
CA THR A 240 -13.79 11.80 -7.10
C THR A 240 -13.81 10.40 -6.46
N THR A 241 -12.67 9.70 -6.46
CA THR A 241 -12.53 8.36 -5.88
C THR A 241 -12.70 8.42 -4.36
N PRO A 242 -13.61 7.61 -3.77
CA PRO A 242 -13.72 7.49 -2.31
C PRO A 242 -12.38 7.10 -1.69
N THR A 243 -11.92 7.88 -0.70
CA THR A 243 -10.57 7.74 -0.17
C THR A 243 -10.56 7.52 1.34
N LEU A 244 -9.92 6.44 1.79
CA LEU A 244 -9.56 6.20 3.18
C LEU A 244 -8.12 6.64 3.40
N VAL A 245 -7.87 7.38 4.48
CA VAL A 245 -6.52 7.73 4.94
C VAL A 245 -6.28 7.03 6.26
N ILE A 246 -5.29 6.13 6.32
CA ILE A 246 -4.83 5.45 7.52
C ILE A 246 -3.47 6.04 7.89
N TRP A 247 -3.24 6.34 9.19
CA TRP A 247 -2.00 6.96 9.61
C TRP A 247 -1.59 6.55 11.01
N GLY A 248 -0.28 6.28 11.19
CA GLY A 248 0.30 6.11 12.50
C GLY A 248 0.41 7.43 13.26
N GLY A 249 -0.14 7.49 14.49
CA GLY A 249 -0.09 8.70 15.31
C GLY A 249 1.31 9.10 15.77
N CYS A 250 2.23 8.12 15.79
CA CYS A 250 3.65 8.29 16.11
C CYS A 250 4.54 8.13 14.87
N ASP A 251 4.05 8.47 13.68
CA ASP A 251 4.86 8.44 12.46
C ASP A 251 5.96 9.50 12.50
N TYR A 252 7.21 9.05 12.61
CA TYR A 252 8.39 9.91 12.60
C TYR A 252 8.90 10.21 11.19
N VAL A 253 8.45 9.48 10.16
CA VAL A 253 8.84 9.68 8.76
C VAL A 253 8.04 10.80 8.14
N LEU A 254 6.72 10.72 8.25
CA LEU A 254 5.74 11.69 7.74
C LEU A 254 4.77 12.07 8.87
N PRO A 255 4.78 13.33 9.34
CA PRO A 255 3.95 13.74 10.48
C PRO A 255 2.45 13.53 10.27
N ALA A 256 1.75 12.98 11.26
CA ALA A 256 0.33 12.59 11.19
C ALA A 256 -0.64 13.76 10.91
N HIS A 257 -0.26 15.01 11.16
CA HIS A 257 -1.10 16.17 10.81
C HIS A 257 -1.33 16.31 9.30
N GLN A 258 -0.46 15.73 8.45
CA GLN A 258 -0.64 15.68 6.99
C GLN A 258 -1.88 14.88 6.60
N ALA A 259 -2.23 13.83 7.36
CA ALA A 259 -3.43 13.03 7.14
C ALA A 259 -4.70 13.87 7.34
N GLN A 260 -4.76 14.66 8.42
CA GLN A 260 -5.91 15.52 8.70
C GLN A 260 -6.04 16.63 7.65
N ALA A 261 -4.91 17.24 7.24
CA ALA A 261 -4.91 18.25 6.19
C ALA A 261 -5.45 17.67 4.86
N ALA A 262 -5.04 16.46 4.50
CA ALA A 262 -5.50 15.78 3.29
C ALA A 262 -7.00 15.46 3.34
N VAL A 263 -7.49 14.87 4.44
CA VAL A 263 -8.90 14.49 4.57
C VAL A 263 -9.83 15.70 4.52
N ASN A 264 -9.42 16.84 5.05
CA ASN A 264 -10.19 18.08 4.98
C ASN A 264 -10.40 18.60 3.53
N LEU A 265 -9.56 18.18 2.59
CA LEU A 265 -9.62 18.55 1.18
C LEU A 265 -10.31 17.51 0.30
N LEU A 266 -10.46 16.28 0.77
CA LEU A 266 -11.05 15.17 0.02
C LEU A 266 -12.58 15.26 0.00
N PRO A 267 -13.26 15.27 -1.16
CA PRO A 267 -14.73 15.30 -1.25
C PRO A 267 -15.40 14.08 -0.58
N SER A 268 -14.75 12.93 -0.62
CA SER A 268 -15.23 11.68 0.00
C SER A 268 -14.08 11.00 0.75
N GLY A 269 -13.58 11.69 1.79
CA GLY A 269 -12.47 11.25 2.63
C GLY A 269 -12.93 10.70 3.98
N ARG A 270 -12.22 9.64 4.47
CA ARG A 270 -12.32 9.13 5.83
C ARG A 270 -10.92 9.03 6.42
N LEU A 271 -10.76 9.39 7.68
CA LEU A 271 -9.49 9.27 8.43
C LEU A 271 -9.58 8.19 9.49
N SER A 272 -8.52 7.37 9.60
CA SER A 272 -8.30 6.46 10.70
C SER A 272 -6.88 6.61 11.22
N VAL A 273 -6.71 7.21 12.41
CA VAL A 273 -5.41 7.34 13.07
C VAL A 273 -5.20 6.19 14.05
N PHE A 274 -4.01 5.60 14.04
CA PHE A 274 -3.57 4.54 14.95
C PHE A 274 -2.63 5.17 15.99
N PRO A 275 -3.10 5.53 17.19
CA PRO A 275 -2.38 6.42 18.11
C PRO A 275 -0.98 5.94 18.50
N ASP A 276 -0.83 4.62 18.77
CA ASP A 276 0.42 4.00 19.24
C ASP A 276 1.16 3.27 18.12
N CYS A 277 1.10 3.80 16.91
CA CYS A 277 1.67 3.21 15.70
C CYS A 277 2.59 4.21 15.00
N GLY A 278 3.71 3.73 14.47
CA GLY A 278 4.64 4.50 13.63
C GLY A 278 4.22 4.46 12.16
N HIS A 279 5.22 4.41 11.28
CA HIS A 279 5.08 4.51 9.83
C HIS A 279 4.55 3.23 9.14
N LEU A 280 4.32 2.14 9.89
CA LEU A 280 3.97 0.83 9.32
C LEU A 280 2.70 0.22 9.95
N PRO A 281 1.51 0.86 9.84
CA PRO A 281 0.28 0.36 10.46
C PRO A 281 -0.07 -1.09 10.08
N HIS A 282 0.20 -1.49 8.83
CA HIS A 282 -0.02 -2.84 8.31
C HIS A 282 0.95 -3.91 8.87
N VAL A 283 2.03 -3.47 9.53
CA VAL A 283 3.01 -4.35 10.20
C VAL A 283 2.87 -4.28 11.72
N GLU A 284 2.70 -3.07 12.28
CA GLU A 284 2.66 -2.84 13.73
C GLU A 284 1.31 -3.27 14.34
N GLN A 285 0.21 -3.08 13.61
CA GLN A 285 -1.15 -3.40 14.07
C GLN A 285 -1.96 -4.08 12.95
N PRO A 286 -1.53 -5.26 12.45
CA PRO A 286 -2.13 -5.89 11.26
C PRO A 286 -3.61 -6.23 11.42
N ASP A 287 -4.04 -6.70 12.59
CA ASP A 287 -5.44 -7.04 12.84
C ASP A 287 -6.35 -5.80 12.80
N ARG A 288 -5.90 -4.70 13.41
CA ARG A 288 -6.63 -3.43 13.35
C ARG A 288 -6.64 -2.86 11.94
N PHE A 289 -5.52 -2.96 11.24
CA PHE A 289 -5.41 -2.51 9.84
C PHE A 289 -6.40 -3.25 8.94
N THR A 290 -6.43 -4.58 9.03
CA THR A 290 -7.34 -5.41 8.22
C THR A 290 -8.80 -5.20 8.56
N ALA A 291 -9.14 -4.97 9.84
CA ALA A 291 -10.50 -4.63 10.24
C ALA A 291 -10.94 -3.28 9.64
N VAL A 292 -10.15 -2.22 9.81
CA VAL A 292 -10.47 -0.88 9.29
C VAL A 292 -10.57 -0.87 7.76
N LEU A 293 -9.63 -1.53 7.09
CA LEU A 293 -9.64 -1.63 5.62
C LEU A 293 -10.82 -2.50 5.14
N GLY A 294 -11.07 -3.65 5.79
CA GLY A 294 -12.16 -4.56 5.43
C GLY A 294 -13.54 -3.90 5.55
N ASP A 295 -13.80 -3.20 6.66
CA ASP A 295 -15.04 -2.44 6.86
C ASP A 295 -15.23 -1.39 5.74
N TRP A 296 -14.17 -0.64 5.42
CA TRP A 296 -14.18 0.35 4.35
C TRP A 296 -14.52 -0.27 2.99
N LEU A 297 -13.88 -1.37 2.63
CA LEU A 297 -14.08 -2.05 1.34
C LEU A 297 -15.49 -2.62 1.21
N THR A 298 -16.02 -3.21 2.29
CA THR A 298 -17.39 -3.76 2.34
C THR A 298 -18.45 -2.67 2.17
N GLU A 299 -18.36 -1.59 2.94
CA GLU A 299 -19.31 -0.48 2.83
C GLU A 299 -19.38 0.12 1.41
N ARG A 300 -18.24 0.20 0.72
CA ARG A 300 -18.17 0.74 -0.65
C ARG A 300 -18.64 -0.25 -1.71
N HIS A 301 -18.50 -1.54 -1.45
CA HIS A 301 -19.07 -2.57 -2.30
C HIS A 301 -20.60 -2.51 -2.28
N ASP A 302 -21.20 -2.43 -1.11
CA ASP A 302 -22.65 -2.40 -0.92
C ASP A 302 -23.28 -1.14 -1.55
N GLN A 303 -22.64 0.02 -1.41
CA GLN A 303 -23.10 1.27 -2.03
C GLN A 303 -23.12 1.22 -3.57
N SER A 304 -22.21 0.47 -4.18
CA SER A 304 -22.14 0.31 -5.63
C SER A 304 -23.21 -0.64 -6.21
N HIS A 305 -23.82 -1.49 -5.37
CA HIS A 305 -24.83 -2.48 -5.76
C HIS A 305 -26.24 -2.15 -5.28
N SER A 306 -26.46 -1.08 -4.49
CA SER A 306 -27.79 -0.61 -4.14
C SER A 306 -28.41 0.11 -5.34
N PRO A 307 -29.55 -0.38 -5.92
CA PRO A 307 -30.24 0.34 -6.98
C PRO A 307 -30.75 1.67 -6.43
N GLY A 308 -30.43 2.75 -7.10
CA GLY A 308 -30.58 4.14 -6.73
C GLY A 308 -31.78 4.46 -5.87
N ALA A 309 -31.55 5.07 -4.72
CA ALA A 309 -32.52 5.93 -4.07
C ALA A 309 -32.67 7.16 -4.97
N GLY A 310 -33.62 7.07 -5.87
CA GLY A 310 -34.02 8.17 -6.79
C GLY A 310 -34.27 9.42 -5.98
N SER A 311 -33.63 10.48 -6.39
CA SER A 311 -33.93 11.86 -6.00
C SER A 311 -35.42 12.15 -6.16
N THR A 312 -36.17 11.98 -5.09
CA THR A 312 -37.52 12.57 -5.01
C THR A 312 -37.33 14.04 -4.71
N MET A 313 -37.12 14.83 -5.75
CA MET A 313 -37.36 16.29 -5.67
C MET A 313 -38.84 16.50 -5.34
N ALA A 314 -39.11 16.77 -4.06
CA ALA A 314 -40.41 17.35 -3.68
C ALA A 314 -40.51 18.73 -4.34
N SER A 315 -41.33 18.81 -5.37
CA SER A 315 -41.80 20.08 -5.92
C SER A 315 -42.64 20.80 -4.84
N LEU A 316 -42.05 21.79 -4.19
CA LEU A 316 -42.80 22.76 -3.41
C LEU A 316 -43.60 23.65 -4.38
N ASP A 317 -44.88 23.30 -4.49
CA ASP A 317 -45.91 24.04 -5.17
C ASP A 317 -46.07 25.42 -4.47
N ARG A 318 -45.67 26.49 -5.16
CA ARG A 318 -46.00 27.86 -4.77
C ARG A 318 -47.36 28.15 -5.34
N ARG A 319 -48.41 28.08 -4.50
CA ARG A 319 -49.68 28.76 -4.79
C ARG A 319 -50.15 29.54 -3.58
N THR A 320 -50.16 30.82 -3.80
CA THR A 320 -51.10 31.90 -3.39
C THR A 320 -51.48 32.01 -1.91
N ALA A 321 -51.08 33.08 -1.24
CA ALA A 321 -51.97 34.22 -0.92
C ALA A 321 -51.11 35.39 -0.45
#